data_ac91b8ba11de76872ade10abb03a0e47
#
_entry.id   ac91b8ba11de76872ade10abb03a0e47
#
_cell.length_a   1.000
_cell.length_b   1.000
_cell.length_c   1.000
_cell.angle_alpha   90.00
_cell.angle_beta   90.00
_cell.angle_gamma   90.00
#
_symmetry.space_group_name_H-M   'P 1'
#
loop_
_entity.id
_entity.type
_entity.pdbx_description
1 polymer ?
#
loop_
_entity_poly.entity_id
_entity_poly.type
_entity_poly.pdbx_seq_one_letter_code
_entity_poly.pdbx_strand_id
1 'polypeptide(L)'
;MQNSPGTPRGTPGELCTRGYSVMLGYWDDPEKTREAVDADGWMHTGDLAVMGQDGYLNITGRIKDLVVRGGENISPREVEAFLFTHPDIVEAQVIGVPDERYGEELMAWIRLRPGAEPITAEALREYCAGKLAHYKVPRYVKVVDGFPMTVTGKVRKVEMREVSVTELGLEAAAAVRNA
;
A
#
# COMPACT_ATOMS: atom_id res chain seq x y z
N MET A 1 20.30 -1.15 -22.23
CA MET A 1 19.57 -0.68 -21.03
C MET A 1 20.51 -0.84 -19.86
N GLN A 2 20.75 0.22 -19.11
CA GLN A 2 21.68 0.17 -17.98
C GLN A 2 21.04 -0.64 -16.87
N ASN A 3 21.75 -1.67 -16.39
CA ASN A 3 21.44 -2.31 -15.12
C ASN A 3 21.42 -1.21 -14.06
N SER A 4 20.27 -0.93 -13.50
CA SER A 4 20.21 -0.08 -12.32
C SER A 4 21.12 -0.70 -11.28
N PRO A 5 22.08 0.04 -10.70
CA PRO A 5 22.90 -0.49 -9.63
C PRO A 5 21.96 -0.93 -8.51
N GLY A 6 22.18 -2.12 -7.95
CA GLY A 6 21.36 -2.66 -6.88
C GLY A 6 21.24 -1.66 -5.72
N THR A 7 20.08 -1.62 -5.10
CA THR A 7 19.84 -0.74 -3.96
C THR A 7 20.76 -1.12 -2.80
N PRO A 8 21.44 -0.16 -2.13
CA PRO A 8 22.29 -0.43 -0.98
C PRO A 8 21.50 -1.10 0.16
N ARG A 9 22.18 -1.95 0.95
CA ARG A 9 21.59 -2.55 2.16
C ARG A 9 21.09 -1.45 3.10
N GLY A 10 19.93 -1.70 3.73
CA GLY A 10 19.26 -0.74 4.60
C GLY A 10 18.37 0.27 3.85
N THR A 11 18.39 0.28 2.51
CA THR A 11 17.56 1.17 1.69
C THR A 11 16.43 0.37 1.03
N PRO A 12 15.18 0.87 0.99
CA PRO A 12 14.09 0.23 0.28
C PRO A 12 14.36 0.17 -1.22
N GLY A 13 14.04 -0.98 -1.83
CA GLY A 13 14.10 -1.18 -3.27
C GLY A 13 13.14 -2.28 -3.71
N GLU A 14 12.90 -2.40 -5.03
CA GLU A 14 12.12 -3.49 -5.56
C GLU A 14 12.84 -4.83 -5.34
N LEU A 15 12.09 -5.82 -4.85
CA LEU A 15 12.59 -7.19 -4.76
C LEU A 15 12.51 -7.85 -6.15
N CYS A 16 13.68 -8.13 -6.71
CA CYS A 16 13.81 -8.89 -7.94
C CYS A 16 14.49 -10.24 -7.68
N THR A 17 14.10 -11.26 -8.40
CA THR A 17 14.69 -12.61 -8.30
C THR A 17 15.06 -13.15 -9.67
N ARG A 18 16.17 -13.93 -9.74
CA ARG A 18 16.61 -14.59 -10.95
C ARG A 18 17.12 -16.00 -10.62
N GLY A 19 16.87 -16.96 -11.50
CA GLY A 19 17.36 -18.32 -11.34
C GLY A 19 16.32 -19.36 -11.76
N TYR A 20 16.60 -20.61 -11.48
CA TYR A 20 15.78 -21.76 -11.91
C TYR A 20 14.37 -21.80 -11.30
N SER A 21 14.13 -21.07 -10.22
CA SER A 21 12.83 -20.97 -9.55
C SER A 21 11.91 -19.90 -10.15
N VAL A 22 12.40 -19.07 -11.08
CA VAL A 22 11.57 -18.10 -11.78
C VAL A 22 10.66 -18.82 -12.75
N MET A 23 9.40 -18.42 -12.81
CA MET A 23 8.40 -18.98 -13.73
C MET A 23 8.83 -18.82 -15.19
N LEU A 24 8.35 -19.70 -16.07
CA LEU A 24 8.54 -19.58 -17.52
C LEU A 24 7.78 -18.39 -18.10
N GLY A 25 6.62 -18.05 -17.50
CA GLY A 25 5.78 -16.95 -17.92
C GLY A 25 4.34 -17.13 -17.46
N TYR A 26 3.50 -16.13 -17.76
CA TYR A 26 2.06 -16.23 -17.61
C TYR A 26 1.46 -17.05 -18.76
N TRP A 27 0.47 -17.88 -18.44
CA TRP A 27 -0.17 -18.75 -19.43
C TRP A 27 -0.86 -17.90 -20.50
N ASP A 28 -0.49 -18.15 -21.77
CA ASP A 28 -1.02 -17.48 -22.96
C ASP A 28 -1.01 -15.94 -22.90
N ASP A 29 -0.07 -15.36 -22.13
CA ASP A 29 0.09 -13.92 -21.94
C ASP A 29 1.57 -13.51 -22.04
N PRO A 30 2.11 -13.42 -23.27
CA PRO A 30 3.50 -13.06 -23.47
C PRO A 30 3.81 -11.60 -23.14
N GLU A 31 2.80 -10.71 -23.18
CA GLU A 31 2.98 -9.31 -22.86
C GLU A 31 3.20 -9.13 -21.37
N LYS A 32 2.31 -9.70 -20.56
CA LYS A 32 2.44 -9.69 -19.11
C LYS A 32 3.70 -10.45 -18.62
N THR A 33 4.13 -11.48 -19.38
CA THR A 33 5.38 -12.16 -19.10
C THR A 33 6.57 -11.21 -19.26
N ARG A 34 6.61 -10.42 -20.34
CA ARG A 34 7.70 -9.44 -20.58
C ARG A 34 7.68 -8.29 -19.57
N GLU A 35 6.52 -7.93 -19.04
CA GLU A 35 6.41 -6.95 -17.95
C GLU A 35 6.97 -7.49 -16.63
N ALA A 36 6.77 -8.78 -16.37
CA ALA A 36 7.17 -9.40 -15.10
C ALA A 36 8.60 -9.94 -15.11
N VAL A 37 9.10 -10.39 -16.25
CA VAL A 37 10.46 -10.94 -16.39
C VAL A 37 11.19 -10.17 -17.48
N ASP A 38 12.26 -9.48 -17.09
CA ASP A 38 13.05 -8.67 -18.02
C ASP A 38 13.93 -9.52 -18.96
N ALA A 39 14.62 -8.83 -19.91
CA ALA A 39 15.45 -9.47 -20.90
C ALA A 39 16.68 -10.21 -20.30
N ASP A 40 17.10 -9.84 -19.10
CA ASP A 40 18.21 -10.46 -18.35
C ASP A 40 17.74 -11.61 -17.45
N GLY A 41 16.44 -11.92 -17.47
CA GLY A 41 15.83 -13.02 -16.71
C GLY A 41 15.54 -12.68 -15.25
N TRP A 42 15.51 -11.40 -14.87
CA TRP A 42 15.06 -10.99 -13.56
C TRP A 42 13.53 -10.88 -13.52
N MET A 43 12.93 -11.54 -12.55
CA MET A 43 11.52 -11.40 -12.24
C MET A 43 11.33 -10.25 -11.27
N HIS A 44 10.56 -9.24 -11.69
CA HIS A 44 10.10 -8.12 -10.90
C HIS A 44 8.89 -8.54 -10.09
N THR A 45 9.03 -8.59 -8.75
CA THR A 45 7.92 -9.08 -7.88
C THR A 45 6.86 -8.02 -7.65
N GLY A 46 7.19 -6.74 -7.86
CA GLY A 46 6.38 -5.60 -7.50
C GLY A 46 6.33 -5.34 -6.00
N ASP A 47 7.06 -6.11 -5.20
CA ASP A 47 7.15 -5.91 -3.76
C ASP A 47 8.38 -5.04 -3.42
N LEU A 48 8.22 -4.12 -2.47
CA LEU A 48 9.30 -3.35 -1.89
C LEU A 48 9.89 -4.09 -0.70
N ALA A 49 11.20 -4.13 -0.63
CA ALA A 49 11.93 -4.78 0.47
C ALA A 49 13.14 -3.97 0.91
N VAL A 50 13.54 -4.18 2.15
CA VAL A 50 14.81 -3.71 2.70
C VAL A 50 15.64 -4.92 3.11
N MET A 51 16.88 -5.00 2.62
CA MET A 51 17.83 -6.03 3.03
C MET A 51 18.62 -5.54 4.24
N GLY A 52 18.55 -6.28 5.35
CA GLY A 52 19.36 -6.04 6.54
C GLY A 52 20.86 -6.36 6.33
N GLN A 53 21.69 -5.96 7.28
CA GLN A 53 23.13 -6.28 7.26
C GLN A 53 23.39 -7.79 7.35
N ASP A 54 22.50 -8.51 8.02
CA ASP A 54 22.48 -9.97 8.17
C ASP A 54 22.01 -10.73 6.92
N GLY A 55 21.55 -9.99 5.88
CA GLY A 55 21.07 -10.56 4.62
C GLY A 55 19.60 -10.95 4.60
N TYR A 56 18.87 -10.79 5.71
CA TYR A 56 17.42 -10.98 5.71
C TYR A 56 16.68 -9.86 4.98
N LEU A 57 15.58 -10.23 4.33
CA LEU A 57 14.71 -9.31 3.60
C LEU A 57 13.45 -9.04 4.42
N ASN A 58 13.16 -7.76 4.65
CA ASN A 58 11.91 -7.30 5.21
C ASN A 58 11.05 -6.69 4.09
N ILE A 59 9.90 -7.29 3.79
CA ILE A 59 8.95 -6.74 2.82
C ILE A 59 8.26 -5.53 3.45
N THR A 60 8.43 -4.36 2.85
CA THR A 60 7.93 -3.07 3.36
C THR A 60 6.67 -2.57 2.66
N GLY A 61 6.28 -3.19 1.54
CA GLY A 61 5.06 -2.82 0.81
C GLY A 61 5.03 -3.38 -0.60
N ARG A 62 4.10 -2.84 -1.40
CA ARG A 62 3.99 -3.08 -2.84
C ARG A 62 4.09 -1.78 -3.61
N ILE A 63 4.76 -1.80 -4.76
CA ILE A 63 4.91 -0.63 -5.62
C ILE A 63 3.54 -0.09 -6.05
N LYS A 64 2.62 -0.99 -6.47
CA LYS A 64 1.25 -0.63 -6.92
C LYS A 64 0.33 -0.14 -5.78
N ASP A 65 0.69 -0.40 -4.53
CA ASP A 65 -0.09 0.01 -3.36
C ASP A 65 0.41 1.33 -2.75
N LEU A 66 1.57 1.84 -3.21
CA LEU A 66 2.08 3.12 -2.73
C LEU A 66 1.05 4.23 -2.95
N VAL A 67 0.86 5.04 -1.94
CA VAL A 67 0.04 6.26 -2.03
C VAL A 67 0.95 7.42 -2.38
N VAL A 68 0.68 8.07 -3.52
CA VAL A 68 1.47 9.22 -4.00
C VAL A 68 0.79 10.51 -3.55
N ARG A 69 1.24 11.06 -2.44
CA ARG A 69 0.66 12.26 -1.83
C ARG A 69 1.62 13.44 -1.94
N GLY A 70 1.30 14.39 -2.81
CA GLY A 70 2.11 15.61 -2.97
C GLY A 70 3.57 15.34 -3.38
N GLY A 71 3.82 14.26 -4.13
CA GLY A 71 5.16 13.84 -4.53
C GLY A 71 5.85 12.86 -3.56
N GLU A 72 5.26 12.62 -2.39
CA GLU A 72 5.77 11.64 -1.42
C GLU A 72 5.18 10.24 -1.69
N ASN A 73 6.03 9.22 -1.72
CA ASN A 73 5.62 7.82 -1.83
C ASN A 73 5.43 7.22 -0.45
N ILE A 74 4.19 6.98 -0.07
CA ILE A 74 3.83 6.47 1.25
C ILE A 74 3.49 4.99 1.16
N SER A 75 4.18 4.14 1.92
CA SER A 75 3.82 2.73 2.05
C SER A 75 2.61 2.58 2.99
N PRO A 76 1.46 2.08 2.52
CA PRO A 76 0.32 1.78 3.39
C PRO A 76 0.69 0.88 4.55
N ARG A 77 1.55 -0.11 4.31
CA ARG A 77 1.98 -1.08 5.32
C ARG A 77 2.67 -0.45 6.53
N GLU A 78 3.45 0.61 6.30
CA GLU A 78 4.08 1.36 7.40
C GLU A 78 3.03 2.01 8.30
N VAL A 79 2.03 2.62 7.68
CA VAL A 79 0.92 3.27 8.41
C VAL A 79 0.06 2.21 9.10
N GLU A 80 -0.28 1.12 8.42
CA GLU A 80 -1.02 -0.02 8.98
C GLU A 80 -0.31 -0.59 10.22
N ALA A 81 1.01 -0.84 10.12
CA ALA A 81 1.81 -1.34 11.23
C ALA A 81 1.80 -0.39 12.44
N PHE A 82 1.83 0.93 12.19
CA PHE A 82 1.71 1.92 13.26
C PHE A 82 0.30 1.90 13.88
N LEU A 83 -0.77 1.85 13.07
CA LEU A 83 -2.14 1.83 13.56
C LEU A 83 -2.43 0.59 14.43
N PHE A 84 -1.77 -0.54 14.17
CA PHE A 84 -1.84 -1.73 15.03
C PHE A 84 -1.33 -1.50 16.46
N THR A 85 -0.57 -0.44 16.71
CA THR A 85 -0.14 -0.09 18.08
C THR A 85 -1.25 0.57 18.90
N HIS A 86 -2.38 0.94 18.27
CA HIS A 86 -3.52 1.51 18.99
C HIS A 86 -4.26 0.40 19.76
N PRO A 87 -4.60 0.62 21.06
CA PRO A 87 -5.16 -0.43 21.91
C PRO A 87 -6.48 -1.01 21.41
N ASP A 88 -7.28 -0.24 20.69
CA ASP A 88 -8.61 -0.63 20.23
C ASP A 88 -8.68 -1.05 18.78
N ILE A 89 -7.59 -0.90 17.99
CA ILE A 89 -7.54 -1.33 16.60
C ILE A 89 -7.04 -2.77 16.54
N VAL A 90 -7.86 -3.68 16.02
CA VAL A 90 -7.49 -5.09 15.82
C VAL A 90 -7.03 -5.37 14.40
N GLU A 91 -7.42 -4.51 13.44
CA GLU A 91 -6.99 -4.61 12.06
C GLU A 91 -7.12 -3.25 11.36
N ALA A 92 -6.15 -2.92 10.52
CA ALA A 92 -6.15 -1.70 9.73
C ALA A 92 -5.71 -1.99 8.30
N GLN A 93 -6.38 -1.37 7.34
CA GLN A 93 -6.01 -1.36 5.93
C GLN A 93 -5.98 0.09 5.46
N VAL A 94 -4.89 0.47 4.82
CA VAL A 94 -4.70 1.83 4.32
C VAL A 94 -4.66 1.83 2.80
N ILE A 95 -5.38 2.78 2.21
CA ILE A 95 -5.47 2.98 0.77
C ILE A 95 -5.26 4.45 0.43
N GLY A 96 -4.86 4.72 -0.83
CA GLY A 96 -4.95 6.05 -1.42
C GLY A 96 -6.33 6.28 -2.00
N VAL A 97 -6.91 7.44 -1.72
CA VAL A 97 -8.11 7.94 -2.39
C VAL A 97 -7.76 9.22 -3.16
N PRO A 98 -8.46 9.54 -4.27
CA PRO A 98 -8.16 10.73 -5.06
C PRO A 98 -8.27 12.02 -4.25
N ASP A 99 -7.36 12.97 -4.50
CA ASP A 99 -7.39 14.32 -3.94
C ASP A 99 -6.95 15.34 -5.00
N GLU A 100 -7.71 16.43 -5.15
CA GLU A 100 -7.45 17.43 -6.19
C GLU A 100 -6.12 18.18 -6.00
N ARG A 101 -5.67 18.34 -4.76
CA ARG A 101 -4.46 19.11 -4.44
C ARG A 101 -3.20 18.26 -4.42
N TYR A 102 -3.29 17.08 -3.83
CA TYR A 102 -2.13 16.21 -3.55
C TYR A 102 -2.06 14.98 -4.47
N GLY A 103 -3.01 14.81 -5.40
CA GLY A 103 -3.15 13.63 -6.22
C GLY A 103 -3.84 12.48 -5.48
N GLU A 104 -3.30 12.13 -4.31
CA GLU A 104 -3.94 11.17 -3.40
C GLU A 104 -3.89 11.65 -1.95
N GLU A 105 -4.86 11.18 -1.16
CA GLU A 105 -4.88 11.26 0.29
C GLU A 105 -5.01 9.86 0.91
N LEU A 106 -4.53 9.71 2.15
CA LEU A 106 -4.64 8.44 2.84
C LEU A 106 -6.01 8.29 3.50
N MET A 107 -6.57 7.09 3.32
CA MET A 107 -7.76 6.63 4.03
C MET A 107 -7.45 5.33 4.77
N ALA A 108 -7.77 5.29 6.06
CA ALA A 108 -7.68 4.10 6.88
C ALA A 108 -9.06 3.48 7.05
N TRP A 109 -9.21 2.22 6.66
CA TRP A 109 -10.30 1.37 7.09
C TRP A 109 -9.82 0.59 8.30
N ILE A 110 -10.55 0.66 9.41
CA ILE A 110 -10.14 0.07 10.68
C ILE A 110 -11.23 -0.83 11.24
N ARG A 111 -10.82 -1.94 11.81
CA ARG A 111 -11.68 -2.82 12.59
C ARG A 111 -11.30 -2.70 14.06
N LEU A 112 -12.28 -2.43 14.87
CA LEU A 112 -12.10 -2.22 16.30
C LEU A 112 -12.38 -3.52 17.08
N ARG A 113 -11.83 -3.60 18.28
CA ARG A 113 -12.19 -4.68 19.20
C ARG A 113 -13.65 -4.54 19.64
N PRO A 114 -14.33 -5.63 20.00
CA PRO A 114 -15.70 -5.57 20.49
C PRO A 114 -15.83 -4.64 21.71
N GLY A 115 -16.81 -3.73 21.66
CA GLY A 115 -17.09 -2.78 22.74
C GLY A 115 -16.21 -1.53 22.77
N ALA A 116 -15.30 -1.36 21.81
CA ALA A 116 -14.55 -0.10 21.67
C ALA A 116 -15.43 1.00 21.09
N GLU A 117 -15.21 2.23 21.56
CA GLU A 117 -15.86 3.41 20.97
C GLU A 117 -15.37 3.68 19.56
N PRO A 118 -16.22 4.17 18.64
CA PRO A 118 -15.82 4.52 17.29
C PRO A 118 -14.69 5.56 17.28
N ILE A 119 -13.63 5.29 16.52
CA ILE A 119 -12.49 6.20 16.36
C ILE A 119 -12.79 7.16 15.21
N THR A 120 -12.81 8.46 15.50
CA THR A 120 -12.96 9.52 14.48
C THR A 120 -11.61 9.83 13.81
N ALA A 121 -11.66 10.54 12.67
CA ALA A 121 -10.44 11.00 11.99
C ALA A 121 -9.63 11.95 12.88
N GLU A 122 -10.28 12.77 13.71
CA GLU A 122 -9.65 13.67 14.65
C GLU A 122 -8.91 12.90 15.76
N ALA A 123 -9.57 11.93 16.37
CA ALA A 123 -8.97 11.10 17.42
C ALA A 123 -7.78 10.29 16.87
N LEU A 124 -7.90 9.75 15.64
CA LEU A 124 -6.78 9.05 15.02
C LEU A 124 -5.62 10.01 14.71
N ARG A 125 -5.90 11.23 14.26
CA ARG A 125 -4.88 12.27 14.02
C ARG A 125 -4.14 12.64 15.31
N GLU A 126 -4.85 12.80 16.41
CA GLU A 126 -4.26 13.06 17.73
C GLU A 126 -3.36 11.90 18.16
N TYR A 127 -3.81 10.66 17.98
CA TYR A 127 -3.01 9.48 18.29
C TYR A 127 -1.71 9.42 17.48
N CYS A 128 -1.76 9.83 16.21
CA CYS A 128 -0.61 9.86 15.31
C CYS A 128 0.35 11.04 15.57
N ALA A 129 -0.11 12.10 16.27
CA ALA A 129 0.67 13.32 16.45
C ALA A 129 2.02 13.05 17.13
N GLY A 130 3.10 13.56 16.52
CA GLY A 130 4.47 13.38 17.01
C GLY A 130 5.05 11.98 16.87
N LYS A 131 4.27 11.02 16.38
CA LYS A 131 4.69 9.61 16.21
C LYS A 131 4.81 9.20 14.74
N LEU A 132 3.99 9.79 13.88
CA LEU A 132 4.02 9.62 12.43
C LEU A 132 4.33 10.95 11.75
N ALA A 133 5.04 10.92 10.61
CA ALA A 133 5.20 12.11 9.79
C ALA A 133 3.83 12.62 9.36
N HIS A 134 3.61 13.94 9.37
CA HIS A 134 2.32 14.57 9.11
C HIS A 134 1.67 14.10 7.79
N TYR A 135 2.45 13.93 6.73
CA TYR A 135 1.96 13.49 5.44
C TYR A 135 1.54 12.01 5.39
N LYS A 136 1.91 11.19 6.40
CA LYS A 136 1.51 9.78 6.54
C LYS A 136 0.27 9.57 7.41
N VAL A 137 -0.26 10.64 8.02
CA VAL A 137 -1.44 10.54 8.87
C VAL A 137 -2.69 10.41 7.98
N PRO A 138 -3.52 9.36 8.14
CA PRO A 138 -4.74 9.23 7.37
C PRO A 138 -5.69 10.41 7.57
N ARG A 139 -6.14 11.00 6.45
CA ARG A 139 -7.13 12.08 6.47
C ARG A 139 -8.53 11.55 6.70
N TYR A 140 -8.82 10.39 6.12
CA TYR A 140 -10.13 9.75 6.21
C TYR A 140 -10.03 8.46 7.02
N VAL A 141 -11.07 8.20 7.82
CA VAL A 141 -11.18 7.00 8.67
C VAL A 141 -12.54 6.38 8.46
N LYS A 142 -12.58 5.07 8.27
CA LYS A 142 -13.80 4.28 8.20
C LYS A 142 -13.70 3.10 9.16
N VAL A 143 -14.61 3.04 10.11
CA VAL A 143 -14.77 1.87 10.98
C VAL A 143 -15.64 0.84 10.26
N VAL A 144 -15.17 -0.41 10.22
CA VAL A 144 -15.83 -1.51 9.52
C VAL A 144 -15.83 -2.78 10.37
N ASP A 145 -16.79 -3.65 10.13
CA ASP A 145 -16.84 -4.99 10.75
C ASP A 145 -15.92 -5.99 10.02
N GLY A 146 -15.60 -5.72 8.76
CA GLY A 146 -14.73 -6.55 7.93
C GLY A 146 -14.31 -5.84 6.65
N PHE A 147 -13.35 -6.42 5.93
CA PHE A 147 -12.85 -5.89 4.66
C PHE A 147 -13.39 -6.72 3.48
N PRO A 148 -13.53 -6.12 2.28
CA PRO A 148 -13.79 -6.90 1.09
C PRO A 148 -12.61 -7.85 0.82
N MET A 149 -12.90 -9.12 0.63
CA MET A 149 -11.91 -10.18 0.52
C MET A 149 -12.05 -10.97 -0.77
N THR A 150 -10.94 -11.48 -1.29
CA THR A 150 -10.97 -12.53 -2.32
C THR A 150 -11.38 -13.86 -1.70
N VAL A 151 -11.75 -14.82 -2.53
CA VAL A 151 -12.02 -16.21 -2.08
C VAL A 151 -10.81 -16.88 -1.42
N THR A 152 -9.60 -16.36 -1.67
CA THR A 152 -8.36 -16.84 -1.08
C THR A 152 -7.97 -16.09 0.21
N GLY A 153 -8.84 -15.21 0.73
CA GLY A 153 -8.61 -14.49 1.98
C GLY A 153 -7.70 -13.25 1.87
N LYS A 154 -7.48 -12.73 0.66
CA LYS A 154 -6.71 -11.48 0.48
C LYS A 154 -7.64 -10.27 0.43
N VAL A 155 -7.28 -9.18 1.12
CA VAL A 155 -8.03 -7.92 1.09
C VAL A 155 -8.01 -7.32 -0.32
N ARG A 156 -9.19 -6.89 -0.78
CA ARG A 156 -9.41 -6.28 -2.10
C ARG A 156 -9.33 -4.76 -2.01
N LYS A 157 -8.10 -4.21 -1.96
CA LYS A 157 -7.88 -2.76 -1.85
C LYS A 157 -8.50 -1.96 -3.00
N VAL A 158 -8.65 -2.55 -4.19
CA VAL A 158 -9.33 -1.91 -5.32
C VAL A 158 -10.79 -1.63 -4.98
N GLU A 159 -11.51 -2.64 -4.47
CA GLU A 159 -12.91 -2.48 -4.05
C GLU A 159 -13.07 -1.49 -2.89
N MET A 160 -12.15 -1.52 -1.92
CA MET A 160 -12.13 -0.51 -0.85
C MET A 160 -12.02 0.91 -1.43
N ARG A 161 -11.16 1.11 -2.43
CA ARG A 161 -10.98 2.42 -3.08
C ARG A 161 -12.24 2.84 -3.83
N GLU A 162 -12.86 1.97 -4.61
CA GLU A 162 -14.11 2.24 -5.34
C GLU A 162 -15.23 2.67 -4.38
N VAL A 163 -15.45 1.91 -3.32
CA VAL A 163 -16.44 2.25 -2.27
C VAL A 163 -16.11 3.60 -1.63
N SER A 164 -14.84 3.84 -1.30
CA SER A 164 -14.42 5.09 -0.65
C SER A 164 -14.61 6.31 -1.55
N VAL A 165 -14.32 6.20 -2.84
CA VAL A 165 -14.54 7.29 -3.82
C VAL A 165 -16.01 7.69 -3.85
N THR A 166 -16.91 6.71 -3.92
CA THR A 166 -18.36 6.96 -3.93
C THR A 166 -18.86 7.54 -2.62
N GLU A 167 -18.47 6.97 -1.48
CA GLU A 167 -18.93 7.44 -0.15
C GLU A 167 -18.43 8.84 0.21
N LEU A 168 -17.24 9.22 -0.28
CA LEU A 168 -16.63 10.53 -0.02
C LEU A 168 -16.96 11.57 -1.10
N GLY A 169 -17.64 11.18 -2.21
CA GLY A 169 -17.98 12.07 -3.32
C GLY A 169 -16.73 12.55 -4.07
N LEU A 170 -15.74 11.67 -4.28
CA LEU A 170 -14.45 12.01 -4.89
C LEU A 170 -14.36 11.65 -6.38
N GLU A 171 -15.50 11.41 -7.06
CA GLU A 171 -15.54 11.01 -8.48
C GLU A 171 -14.89 12.05 -9.40
N ALA A 172 -15.08 13.33 -9.10
CA ALA A 172 -14.47 14.42 -9.88
C ALA A 172 -12.94 14.39 -9.79
N ALA A 173 -12.39 14.21 -8.59
CA ALA A 173 -10.95 14.08 -8.37
C ALA A 173 -10.39 12.80 -9.02
N ALA A 174 -11.15 11.70 -9.01
CA ALA A 174 -10.79 10.45 -9.67
C ALA A 174 -10.71 10.60 -11.21
N ALA A 175 -11.59 11.39 -11.81
CA ALA A 175 -11.61 11.62 -13.26
C ALA A 175 -10.36 12.39 -13.77
N VAL A 176 -9.87 13.34 -12.99
CA VAL A 176 -8.66 14.13 -13.33
C VAL A 176 -7.41 13.25 -13.36
N ARG A 177 -7.34 12.23 -12.54
CA ARG A 177 -6.19 11.32 -12.47
C ARG A 177 -6.09 10.36 -13.67
N ASN A 178 -7.21 10.05 -14.30
CA ASN A 178 -7.30 9.09 -15.41
C ASN A 178 -7.25 9.79 -16.80
N ALA A 179 -7.11 11.11 -16.84
CA ALA A 179 -6.98 11.92 -18.06
C ALA A 179 -5.51 12.23 -18.35
#